data_45494f599b7dfa2453472847326c6aa3
#
_entry.id   45494f599b7dfa2453472847326c6aa3
#
_cell.length_a   1.000
_cell.length_b   1.000
_cell.length_c   1.000
_cell.angle_alpha   90.00
_cell.angle_beta   90.00
_cell.angle_gamma   90.00
#
_symmetry.space_group_name_H-M   'P 1'
#
loop_
_entity.id
_entity.type
_entity.pdbx_description
1 polymer ?
#
loop_
_entity_poly.entity_id
_entity_poly.type
_entity_poly.pdbx_seq_one_letter_code
_entity_poly.pdbx_strand_id
1 'polypeptide(L)'
;MNVQINIDTASCIRCGKCVKVCPAWIMTQAKPGDPIGLRNIDSCIVCGHCAAVCPTGSVRHSSFPPDKIHPIDRNGLPSPEQVLLLCKARRSNRALSDLSLIHISEPTRLRRIS
;
A
#
# COMPACT_ATOMS: atom_id res chain seq x y z
N MET A 1 -6.08 17.10 -5.24
CA MET A 1 -5.59 16.78 -3.88
C MET A 1 -4.19 17.36 -3.71
N ASN A 2 -3.97 18.05 -2.62
CA ASN A 2 -2.62 18.55 -2.32
C ASN A 2 -1.84 17.47 -1.57
N VAL A 3 -1.18 16.61 -2.31
CA VAL A 3 -0.24 15.65 -1.74
C VAL A 3 1.11 16.34 -1.53
N GLN A 4 1.64 16.24 -0.34
CA GLN A 4 2.98 16.71 -0.03
C GLN A 4 3.86 15.51 0.32
N ILE A 5 5.01 15.45 -0.32
CA ILE A 5 6.01 14.41 -0.08
C ILE A 5 7.32 15.11 0.26
N ASN A 6 7.96 14.66 1.32
CA ASN A 6 9.24 15.17 1.75
C ASN A 6 10.16 13.99 2.09
N ILE A 7 11.43 14.14 1.77
CA ILE A 7 12.44 13.15 2.10
C ILE A 7 13.40 13.77 3.11
N ASP A 8 13.45 13.16 4.28
CA ASP A 8 14.40 13.56 5.31
C ASP A 8 15.81 13.12 4.90
N THR A 9 16.58 14.06 4.39
CA THR A 9 17.93 13.80 3.89
C THR A 9 18.89 13.37 4.98
N ALA A 10 18.62 13.72 6.25
CA ALA A 10 19.46 13.34 7.37
C ALA A 10 19.39 11.84 7.68
N SER A 11 18.21 11.25 7.57
CA SER A 11 17.98 9.83 7.85
C SER A 11 17.99 8.95 6.61
N CYS A 12 17.89 9.54 5.42
CA CYS A 12 17.84 8.80 4.17
C CYS A 12 19.18 8.14 3.84
N ILE A 13 19.19 6.82 3.68
CA ILE A 13 20.38 6.05 3.31
C ILE A 13 20.58 5.92 1.80
N ARG A 14 19.76 6.59 1.00
CA ARG A 14 19.87 6.64 -0.47
C ARG A 14 19.83 5.27 -1.14
N CYS A 15 19.09 4.34 -0.57
CA CYS A 15 19.02 2.96 -1.07
C CYS A 15 18.21 2.79 -2.37
N GLY A 16 17.42 3.79 -2.76
CA GLY A 16 16.64 3.77 -4.00
C GLY A 16 15.40 2.88 -3.99
N LYS A 17 15.03 2.28 -2.87
CA LYS A 17 13.85 1.41 -2.80
C LYS A 17 12.56 2.15 -3.15
N CYS A 18 12.40 3.39 -2.65
CA CYS A 18 11.24 4.23 -2.95
C CYS A 18 11.14 4.56 -4.45
N VAL A 19 12.28 4.70 -5.12
CA VAL A 19 12.32 4.93 -6.58
C VAL A 19 11.77 3.71 -7.32
N LYS A 20 12.16 2.51 -6.90
CA LYS A 20 11.77 1.26 -7.57
C LYS A 20 10.29 0.93 -7.42
N VAL A 21 9.68 1.29 -6.29
CA VAL A 21 8.29 0.91 -6.00
C VAL A 21 7.26 1.95 -6.42
N CYS A 22 7.69 3.16 -6.82
CA CYS A 22 6.75 4.21 -7.18
C CYS A 22 6.17 3.99 -8.57
N PRO A 23 4.88 3.63 -8.72
CA PRO A 23 4.28 3.38 -10.03
C PRO A 23 4.11 4.66 -10.86
N ALA A 24 4.07 5.82 -10.21
CA ALA A 24 3.92 7.12 -10.87
C ALA A 24 5.26 7.81 -11.18
N TRP A 25 6.38 7.15 -10.88
CA TRP A 25 7.73 7.66 -11.17
C TRP A 25 8.03 9.02 -10.53
N ILE A 26 7.49 9.26 -9.34
CA ILE A 26 7.67 10.53 -8.63
C ILE A 26 9.06 10.61 -8.00
N MET A 27 9.52 9.50 -7.42
CA MET A 27 10.84 9.42 -6.83
C MET A 27 11.88 9.21 -7.90
N THR A 28 12.97 9.97 -7.85
CA THR A 28 14.05 9.88 -8.84
C THR A 28 15.41 9.75 -8.16
N GLN A 29 16.31 9.06 -8.80
CA GLN A 29 17.70 8.93 -8.38
C GLN A 29 18.56 8.80 -9.64
N ALA A 30 19.53 9.69 -9.81
CA ALA A 30 20.36 9.70 -11.02
C ALA A 30 21.28 8.47 -11.10
N LYS A 31 21.91 8.14 -9.98
CA LYS A 31 22.80 6.96 -9.86
C LYS A 31 22.58 6.32 -8.50
N PRO A 32 22.89 5.03 -8.35
CA PRO A 32 22.85 4.38 -7.03
C PRO A 32 23.71 5.15 -6.02
N GLY A 33 23.12 5.47 -4.86
CA GLY A 33 23.76 6.24 -3.82
C GLY A 33 23.58 7.76 -3.91
N ASP A 34 22.97 8.27 -4.97
CA ASP A 34 22.65 9.69 -5.10
C ASP A 34 21.42 10.06 -4.24
N PRO A 35 21.28 11.34 -3.88
CA PRO A 35 20.08 11.80 -3.20
C PRO A 35 18.81 11.53 -3.99
N ILE A 36 17.74 11.21 -3.27
CA ILE A 36 16.43 10.98 -3.88
C ILE A 36 15.79 12.32 -4.20
N GLY A 37 15.41 12.52 -5.44
CA GLY A 37 14.69 13.68 -5.90
C GLY A 37 13.18 13.40 -6.06
N LEU A 38 12.41 14.46 -6.20
CA LEU A 38 10.97 14.39 -6.42
C LEU A 38 10.60 15.13 -7.72
N ARG A 39 9.68 14.55 -8.50
CA ARG A 39 9.14 15.19 -9.69
C ARG A 39 7.66 14.87 -9.85
N ASN A 40 6.92 15.76 -10.50
CA ASN A 40 5.52 15.52 -10.85
C ASN A 40 4.67 14.99 -9.68
N ILE A 41 4.80 15.63 -8.50
CA ILE A 41 4.10 15.19 -7.28
C ILE A 41 2.59 15.11 -7.50
N ASP A 42 2.04 15.95 -8.37
CA ASP A 42 0.62 15.95 -8.70
C ASP A 42 0.13 14.65 -9.33
N SER A 43 1.05 13.84 -9.88
CA SER A 43 0.73 12.52 -10.43
C SER A 43 0.68 11.42 -9.37
N CYS A 44 0.84 11.75 -8.10
CA CYS A 44 0.82 10.78 -7.01
C CYS A 44 -0.56 10.13 -6.87
N ILE A 45 -0.60 8.80 -6.93
CA ILE A 45 -1.84 8.02 -6.78
C ILE A 45 -2.13 7.62 -5.32
N VAL A 46 -1.37 8.15 -4.38
CA VAL A 46 -1.56 7.91 -2.93
C VAL A 46 -1.53 6.42 -2.56
N CYS A 47 -0.64 5.66 -3.17
CA CYS A 47 -0.55 4.21 -2.90
C CYS A 47 0.22 3.86 -1.61
N GLY A 48 1.05 4.77 -1.09
CA GLY A 48 1.80 4.56 0.16
C GLY A 48 3.02 3.65 0.07
N HIS A 49 3.34 3.10 -1.09
CA HIS A 49 4.47 2.16 -1.23
C HIS A 49 5.80 2.78 -0.83
N CYS A 50 6.05 4.05 -1.18
CA CYS A 50 7.31 4.73 -0.86
C CYS A 50 7.51 4.87 0.65
N ALA A 51 6.46 5.21 1.38
CA ALA A 51 6.53 5.33 2.84
C ALA A 51 6.70 3.95 3.50
N ALA A 52 6.00 2.94 2.97
CA ALA A 52 6.02 1.59 3.52
C ALA A 52 7.37 0.88 3.31
N VAL A 53 8.03 1.10 2.16
CA VAL A 53 9.27 0.40 1.81
C VAL A 53 10.51 1.03 2.45
N CYS A 54 10.42 2.28 2.90
CA CYS A 54 11.58 3.00 3.43
C CYS A 54 12.06 2.39 4.77
N PRO A 55 13.27 1.85 4.82
CA PRO A 55 13.76 1.18 6.05
C PRO A 55 14.04 2.15 7.19
N THR A 56 14.29 3.43 6.89
CA THR A 56 14.61 4.46 7.89
C THR A 56 13.46 5.41 8.18
N GLY A 57 12.30 5.22 7.52
CA GLY A 57 11.16 6.11 7.68
C GLY A 57 11.42 7.54 7.18
N SER A 58 12.35 7.71 6.25
CA SER A 58 12.75 9.03 5.74
C SER A 58 11.74 9.64 4.79
N VAL A 59 10.87 8.83 4.17
CA VAL A 59 9.84 9.33 3.26
C VAL A 59 8.63 9.78 4.07
N ARG A 60 8.36 11.07 4.03
CA ARG A 60 7.22 11.70 4.70
C ARG A 60 6.16 12.02 3.67
N HIS A 61 5.01 11.40 3.80
CA HIS A 61 3.88 11.58 2.89
C HIS A 61 2.69 12.13 3.68
N SER A 62 2.07 13.21 3.19
CA SER A 62 0.99 13.88 3.91
C SER A 62 -0.22 12.98 4.20
N SER A 63 -0.50 12.00 3.33
CA SER A 63 -1.61 11.07 3.49
C SER A 63 -1.30 9.91 4.44
N PHE A 64 -0.03 9.72 4.79
CA PHE A 64 0.44 8.61 5.63
C PHE A 64 1.29 9.13 6.78
N PRO A 65 0.69 9.87 7.74
CA PRO A 65 1.42 10.33 8.92
C PRO A 65 1.87 9.14 9.78
N PRO A 66 2.89 9.32 10.64
CA PRO A 66 3.47 8.22 11.43
C PRO A 66 2.45 7.43 12.26
N ASP A 67 1.39 8.04 12.71
CA ASP A 67 0.32 7.39 13.48
C ASP A 67 -0.52 6.41 12.64
N LYS A 68 -0.48 6.53 11.32
CA LYS A 68 -1.16 5.61 10.38
C LYS A 68 -0.26 4.50 9.87
N ILE A 69 1.03 4.54 10.18
CA ILE A 69 1.98 3.53 9.73
C ILE A 69 2.26 2.59 10.90
N HIS A 70 1.86 1.33 10.74
CA HIS A 70 2.03 0.31 11.77
C HIS A 70 3.00 -0.77 11.30
N PRO A 71 3.91 -1.24 12.17
CA PRO A 71 4.78 -2.36 11.82
C PRO A 71 3.95 -3.63 11.66
N ILE A 72 4.37 -4.48 10.73
CA ILE A 72 3.73 -5.78 10.53
C ILE A 72 4.34 -6.78 11.50
N ASP A 73 3.51 -7.43 12.31
CA ASP A 73 3.93 -8.58 13.09
C ASP A 73 4.11 -9.80 12.17
N ARG A 74 5.35 -10.06 11.84
CA ARG A 74 5.69 -11.17 10.94
C ARG A 74 5.35 -12.54 11.53
N ASN A 75 5.31 -12.64 12.84
CA ASN A 75 4.94 -13.90 13.51
C ASN A 75 3.44 -14.20 13.38
N GLY A 76 2.62 -13.18 13.20
CA GLY A 76 1.19 -13.32 12.96
C GLY A 76 0.81 -13.60 11.50
N LEU A 77 1.77 -13.58 10.59
CA LEU A 77 1.48 -13.84 9.18
C LEU A 77 1.26 -15.34 8.94
N PRO A 78 0.29 -15.70 8.08
CA PRO A 78 0.09 -17.10 7.71
C PRO A 78 1.28 -17.63 6.90
N SER A 79 1.50 -18.95 6.94
CA SER A 79 2.50 -19.59 6.10
C SER A 79 2.09 -19.57 4.62
N PRO A 80 3.05 -19.71 3.69
CA PRO A 80 2.72 -19.80 2.26
C PRO A 80 1.72 -20.92 1.96
N GLU A 81 1.80 -22.05 2.64
CA GLU A 81 0.89 -23.19 2.49
C GLU A 81 -0.52 -22.82 2.95
N GLN A 82 -0.66 -22.10 4.05
CA GLN A 82 -1.95 -21.62 4.56
C GLN A 82 -2.61 -20.65 3.58
N VAL A 83 -1.83 -19.70 3.01
CA VAL A 83 -2.32 -18.76 2.01
C VAL A 83 -2.77 -19.50 0.75
N LEU A 84 -1.97 -20.45 0.29
CA LEU A 84 -2.29 -21.24 -0.90
C LEU A 84 -3.56 -22.08 -0.68
N LEU A 85 -3.71 -22.68 0.49
CA LEU A 85 -4.91 -23.43 0.85
C LEU A 85 -6.16 -22.52 0.84
N LEU A 86 -6.05 -21.33 1.41
CA LEU A 86 -7.12 -20.35 1.40
C LEU A 86 -7.53 -19.98 -0.03
N CYS A 87 -6.55 -19.73 -0.90
CA CYS A 87 -6.81 -19.41 -2.31
C CYS A 87 -7.49 -20.57 -3.04
N LYS A 88 -7.07 -21.81 -2.80
CA LYS A 88 -7.66 -23.01 -3.40
C LYS A 88 -9.07 -23.31 -2.88
N ALA A 89 -9.32 -23.05 -1.60
CA ALA A 89 -10.60 -23.29 -0.98
C ALA A 89 -11.67 -22.24 -1.36
N ARG A 90 -11.21 -21.06 -1.77
CA ARG A 90 -12.11 -19.97 -2.08
C ARG A 90 -13.01 -20.30 -3.26
N ARG A 91 -14.28 -19.94 -3.13
CA ARG A 91 -15.29 -20.06 -4.21
C ARG A 91 -16.06 -18.75 -4.30
N SER A 92 -16.43 -18.39 -5.52
CA SER A 92 -17.33 -17.27 -5.77
C SER A 92 -18.77 -17.75 -5.58
N ASN A 93 -19.22 -17.76 -4.35
CA ASN A 93 -20.58 -18.21 -4.02
C ASN A 93 -21.56 -17.05 -4.20
N ARG A 94 -22.53 -17.24 -5.05
CA ARG A 94 -23.60 -16.28 -5.35
C ARG A 94 -24.95 -16.68 -4.77
N ALA A 95 -25.03 -17.87 -4.18
CA ALA A 95 -26.23 -18.35 -3.49
C ALA A 95 -26.25 -17.83 -2.06
N LEU A 96 -26.79 -16.63 -1.87
CA LEU A 96 -26.87 -15.97 -0.57
C LEU A 96 -28.26 -16.16 0.02
N SER A 97 -28.35 -16.42 1.32
CA SER A 97 -29.62 -16.44 2.04
C SER A 97 -30.09 -15.02 2.34
N ASP A 98 -31.38 -14.84 2.54
CA ASP A 98 -31.95 -13.56 2.91
C ASP A 98 -31.40 -13.07 4.26
N LEU A 99 -31.15 -13.98 5.18
CA LEU A 99 -30.54 -13.67 6.47
C LEU A 99 -29.14 -13.07 6.31
N SER A 100 -28.34 -13.61 5.39
CA SER A 100 -27.01 -13.07 5.08
C SER A 100 -27.09 -11.65 4.54
N LEU A 101 -28.09 -11.33 3.74
CA LEU A 101 -28.28 -10.00 3.18
C LEU A 101 -28.57 -8.94 4.21
N ILE A 102 -29.18 -9.29 5.34
CA ILE A 102 -29.45 -8.36 6.44
C ILE A 102 -28.14 -7.86 7.05
N HIS A 103 -27.10 -8.67 7.05
CA HIS A 103 -25.80 -8.35 7.65
C HIS A 103 -24.77 -7.82 6.65
N ILE A 104 -25.12 -7.75 5.37
CA ILE A 104 -24.22 -7.33 4.31
C ILE A 104 -24.58 -5.91 3.88
N SER A 105 -23.57 -5.12 3.50
CA SER A 105 -23.77 -3.75 3.02
C SER A 105 -24.57 -3.71 1.71
N GLU A 106 -25.22 -2.58 1.41
CA GLU A 106 -25.99 -2.37 0.20
C GLU A 106 -25.24 -2.73 -1.11
N PRO A 107 -23.97 -2.38 -1.29
CA PRO A 107 -23.25 -2.80 -2.51
C PRO A 107 -23.23 -4.30 -2.72
N THR A 108 -23.22 -5.08 -1.66
CA THR A 108 -23.27 -6.54 -1.74
C THR A 108 -24.65 -7.03 -2.20
N ARG A 109 -25.70 -6.39 -1.76
CA ARG A 109 -27.05 -6.69 -2.23
C ARG A 109 -27.20 -6.44 -3.72
N LEU A 110 -26.64 -5.36 -4.23
CA LEU A 110 -26.67 -5.03 -5.66
C LEU A 110 -25.93 -6.07 -6.50
N ARG A 111 -24.82 -6.59 -6.00
CA ARG A 111 -24.09 -7.64 -6.71
C ARG A 111 -24.86 -8.93 -6.87
N ARG A 112 -25.84 -9.17 -6.05
CA ARG A 112 -26.68 -10.34 -6.14
C ARG A 112 -27.50 -10.36 -7.44
N ILE A 113 -27.80 -9.22 -7.99
CA ILE A 113 -28.63 -9.05 -9.19
C ILE A 113 -27.86 -9.38 -10.46
N SER A 114 -26.55 -9.20 -10.46
CA SER A 114 -25.70 -9.43 -11.62
C SER A 114 -25.35 -10.94 -11.87
#